data_c7e57cdd685cece79e474cbcb1ddebf0
#
_entry.id   c7e57cdd685cece79e474cbcb1ddebf0
#
_cell.length_a   1.000
_cell.length_b   1.000
_cell.length_c   1.000
_cell.angle_alpha   90.00
_cell.angle_beta   90.00
_cell.angle_gamma   90.00
#
_symmetry.space_group_name_H-M   'P 1'
#
loop_
_entity.id
_entity.type
_entity.pdbx_description
1 polymer ?
#
loop_
_entity_poly.entity_id
_entity_poly.type
_entity_poly.pdbx_seq_one_letter_code
_entity_poly.pdbx_strand_id
1 'polypeptide(L)'
;MKSFNLYSLQEAQTKAAMEMEMLIVSAAGGPKYVPSDKKISKDAGKKIIKDLKLRGKGAMPKNAYEVTGEWASYFPGGRVPGGTKTPKTDFFVGDRRISLKTGDGAQLMSGGKNEATATFYAACKAGKIDISGPIKTLESHFKKMIVSTVPDVKGNAAELVKNQKSEIINKTNEIHHKFKKDLRNVFAKNPTFAYAFTFEAMTGVQKFGRRNPGAAQYFLVTPWTGTPADIHDAFKQKSYVKKIAGRVVPEARFKSGSQKRKVEGKDTKTGFYSIYSAVGLGLTKMMEELDYLEGEMLTEALLDKIKNIWNKFKNWIVKMWERVKSWIGDNWQRLVEFLALEPVIFFNNMPRW
;
A
#
# COMPACT_ATOMS: atom_id res chain seq x y z
N MET A 1 24.20 -5.56 -1.60
CA MET A 1 24.30 -4.17 -1.05
C MET A 1 23.05 -3.29 -1.23
N LYS A 2 22.13 -3.59 -2.16
CA LYS A 2 20.90 -2.80 -2.37
C LYS A 2 19.79 -2.97 -1.32
N SER A 3 19.82 -4.00 -0.47
CA SER A 3 18.74 -4.26 0.52
C SER A 3 18.85 -3.42 1.80
N PHE A 4 20.05 -2.95 2.15
CA PHE A 4 20.25 -2.16 3.38
C PHE A 4 19.66 -0.75 3.30
N ASN A 5 19.67 -0.14 2.11
CA ASN A 5 19.10 1.20 1.89
C ASN A 5 17.55 1.20 1.93
N LEU A 6 16.89 0.06 1.66
CA LEU A 6 15.43 0.00 1.69
C LEU A 6 14.86 0.06 3.12
N TYR A 7 15.58 -0.48 4.10
CA TYR A 7 15.16 -0.49 5.50
C TYR A 7 15.34 0.88 6.18
N SER A 8 16.45 1.57 5.88
CA SER A 8 16.67 2.93 6.38
C SER A 8 15.68 3.93 5.77
N LEU A 9 15.27 3.73 4.51
CA LEU A 9 14.23 4.51 3.85
C LEU A 9 12.84 4.30 4.48
N GLN A 10 12.50 3.08 4.91
CA GLN A 10 11.21 2.82 5.56
C GLN A 10 11.10 3.42 6.96
N GLU A 11 12.16 3.38 7.78
CA GLU A 11 12.17 4.06 9.08
C GLU A 11 12.12 5.59 8.92
N ALA A 12 12.85 6.13 7.95
CA ALA A 12 12.82 7.55 7.66
C ALA A 12 11.45 8.02 7.12
N GLN A 13 10.79 7.22 6.28
CA GLN A 13 9.45 7.51 5.79
C GLN A 13 8.40 7.47 6.92
N THR A 14 8.50 6.51 7.84
CA THR A 14 7.60 6.43 9.00
C THR A 14 7.77 7.64 9.92
N LYS A 15 9.00 8.10 10.14
CA LYS A 15 9.29 9.29 10.93
C LYS A 15 8.71 10.54 10.26
N ALA A 16 8.94 10.73 8.97
CA ALA A 16 8.41 11.86 8.22
C ALA A 16 6.87 11.88 8.23
N ALA A 17 6.19 10.74 8.08
CA ALA A 17 4.74 10.67 8.16
C ALA A 17 4.22 11.14 9.54
N MET A 18 4.81 10.65 10.62
CA MET A 18 4.46 11.07 11.98
C MET A 18 4.73 12.57 12.21
N GLU A 19 5.84 13.10 11.68
CA GLU A 19 6.14 14.53 11.74
C GLU A 19 5.09 15.37 10.98
N MET A 20 4.61 14.88 9.84
CA MET A 20 3.55 15.54 9.07
C MET A 20 2.21 15.53 9.83
N GLU A 21 1.85 14.41 10.47
CA GLU A 21 0.68 14.32 11.34
C GLU A 21 0.74 15.36 12.46
N MET A 22 1.87 15.43 13.18
CA MET A 22 2.08 16.41 14.26
C MET A 22 2.03 17.85 13.74
N LEU A 23 2.54 18.11 12.53
CA LEU A 23 2.50 19.44 11.92
C LEU A 23 1.06 19.87 11.57
N ILE A 24 0.24 18.95 11.04
CA ILE A 24 -1.18 19.21 10.76
C ILE A 24 -1.93 19.47 12.08
N VAL A 25 -1.70 18.65 13.11
CA VAL A 25 -2.29 18.81 14.44
C VAL A 25 -1.93 20.17 15.03
N SER A 26 -0.66 20.57 14.93
CA SER A 26 -0.18 21.88 15.40
C SER A 26 -0.85 23.03 14.65
N ALA A 27 -1.00 22.93 13.33
CA ALA A 27 -1.67 23.92 12.50
C ALA A 27 -3.16 24.06 12.83
N ALA A 28 -3.79 23.00 13.32
CA ALA A 28 -5.18 22.97 13.80
C ALA A 28 -5.32 23.39 15.29
N GLY A 29 -4.34 24.07 15.86
CA GLY A 29 -4.39 24.57 17.26
C GLY A 29 -4.12 23.50 18.34
N GLY A 30 -3.52 22.38 17.96
CA GLY A 30 -2.96 21.40 18.88
C GLY A 30 -1.57 21.81 19.41
N PRO A 31 -0.81 20.87 20.04
CA PRO A 31 0.53 21.12 20.52
C PRO A 31 1.45 21.65 19.41
N LYS A 32 2.22 22.70 19.72
CA LYS A 32 3.17 23.27 18.76
C LYS A 32 4.19 22.23 18.30
N TYR A 33 4.41 22.16 17.01
CA TYR A 33 5.37 21.24 16.40
C TYR A 33 6.10 21.90 15.23
N VAL A 34 7.40 21.58 15.09
CA VAL A 34 8.24 21.99 13.96
C VAL A 34 8.92 20.73 13.42
N PRO A 35 8.74 20.40 12.13
CA PRO A 35 9.30 19.19 11.56
C PRO A 35 10.84 19.29 11.47
N SER A 36 11.50 18.17 11.74
CA SER A 36 12.96 18.03 11.59
C SER A 36 13.34 17.46 10.22
N ASP A 37 12.43 16.75 9.55
CA ASP A 37 12.66 16.19 8.22
C ASP A 37 12.59 17.29 7.15
N LYS A 38 13.67 17.44 6.39
CA LYS A 38 13.80 18.46 5.34
C LYS A 38 12.81 18.27 4.17
N LYS A 39 12.20 17.11 4.01
CA LYS A 39 11.20 16.85 2.98
C LYS A 39 9.87 17.52 3.27
N ILE A 40 9.59 17.81 4.55
CA ILE A 40 8.33 18.38 4.99
C ILE A 40 8.43 19.90 4.95
N SER A 41 7.57 20.55 4.17
CA SER A 41 7.44 22.00 4.18
C SER A 41 6.91 22.46 5.54
N LYS A 42 7.56 23.46 6.16
CA LYS A 42 7.18 23.98 7.48
C LYS A 42 5.76 24.53 7.53
N ASP A 43 5.22 24.95 6.41
CA ASP A 43 3.87 25.49 6.28
C ASP A 43 2.84 24.48 5.76
N ALA A 44 3.27 23.22 5.48
CA ALA A 44 2.40 22.19 4.90
C ALA A 44 1.12 21.98 5.72
N GLY A 45 1.21 21.90 7.05
CA GLY A 45 0.04 21.75 7.90
C GLY A 45 -0.96 22.93 7.76
N LYS A 46 -0.47 24.18 7.69
CA LYS A 46 -1.32 25.36 7.50
C LYS A 46 -2.02 25.33 6.13
N LYS A 47 -1.28 24.94 5.07
CA LYS A 47 -1.85 24.81 3.74
C LYS A 47 -2.98 23.77 3.72
N ILE A 48 -2.76 22.57 4.27
CA ILE A 48 -3.77 21.51 4.35
C ILE A 48 -5.02 21.98 5.11
N ILE A 49 -4.85 22.59 6.29
CA ILE A 49 -5.98 23.09 7.10
C ILE A 49 -6.78 24.14 6.33
N LYS A 50 -6.10 25.05 5.63
CA LYS A 50 -6.73 26.11 4.83
C LYS A 50 -7.46 25.55 3.61
N ASP A 51 -6.77 24.74 2.79
CA ASP A 51 -7.27 24.23 1.52
C ASP A 51 -8.49 23.32 1.73
N LEU A 52 -8.41 22.43 2.71
CA LEU A 52 -9.49 21.51 3.05
C LEU A 52 -10.55 22.12 4.00
N LYS A 53 -10.38 23.38 4.38
CA LYS A 53 -11.29 24.11 5.31
C LYS A 53 -11.57 23.29 6.57
N LEU A 54 -10.54 22.63 7.12
CA LEU A 54 -10.66 21.83 8.32
C LEU A 54 -10.89 22.73 9.53
N ARG A 55 -11.89 22.40 10.35
CA ARG A 55 -12.25 23.18 11.54
C ARG A 55 -12.19 22.30 12.79
N GLY A 56 -11.82 22.89 13.91
CA GLY A 56 -11.71 22.24 15.20
C GLY A 56 -10.26 22.04 15.65
N LYS A 57 -10.08 21.69 16.93
CA LYS A 57 -8.77 21.53 17.53
C LYS A 57 -8.11 20.24 17.06
N GLY A 58 -6.83 20.33 16.69
CA GLY A 58 -6.01 19.17 16.36
C GLY A 58 -5.61 18.38 17.59
N ALA A 59 -5.61 17.06 17.48
CA ALA A 59 -5.15 16.15 18.54
C ALA A 59 -4.57 14.87 17.95
N MET A 60 -3.55 14.32 18.63
CA MET A 60 -3.04 12.98 18.33
C MET A 60 -3.92 11.91 18.99
N PRO A 61 -4.00 10.70 18.42
CA PRO A 61 -4.73 9.61 19.03
C PRO A 61 -4.06 9.17 20.35
N LYS A 62 -4.84 8.51 21.19
CA LYS A 62 -4.31 7.79 22.36
C LYS A 62 -3.36 6.69 21.90
N ASN A 63 -2.50 6.24 22.80
CA ASN A 63 -1.52 5.17 22.50
C ASN A 63 -2.15 3.81 22.15
N ALA A 64 -3.40 3.58 22.56
CA ALA A 64 -4.13 2.35 22.28
C ALA A 64 -5.64 2.58 22.31
N TYR A 65 -6.35 1.82 21.49
CA TYR A 65 -7.81 1.76 21.46
C TYR A 65 -8.27 0.30 21.57
N GLU A 66 -9.41 0.12 22.18
CA GLU A 66 -10.00 -1.20 22.32
C GLU A 66 -10.48 -1.74 20.97
N VAL A 67 -10.16 -3.01 20.72
CA VAL A 67 -10.69 -3.78 19.61
C VAL A 67 -11.95 -4.48 20.04
N THR A 68 -13.02 -4.39 19.26
CA THR A 68 -14.32 -4.95 19.63
C THR A 68 -14.42 -6.45 19.37
N GLY A 69 -15.22 -7.13 20.20
CA GLY A 69 -15.67 -8.50 19.98
C GLY A 69 -14.56 -9.51 19.77
N GLU A 70 -14.74 -10.35 18.78
CA GLU A 70 -13.85 -11.44 18.40
C GLU A 70 -12.45 -11.00 17.97
N TRP A 71 -12.31 -9.75 17.49
CA TRP A 71 -11.04 -9.21 17.02
C TRP A 71 -10.01 -9.02 18.12
N ALA A 72 -10.47 -8.89 19.37
CA ALA A 72 -9.59 -8.73 20.53
C ALA A 72 -8.62 -9.91 20.71
N SER A 73 -8.99 -11.11 20.27
CA SER A 73 -8.12 -12.30 20.34
C SER A 73 -6.85 -12.20 19.49
N TYR A 74 -6.87 -11.39 18.42
CA TYR A 74 -5.72 -11.19 17.55
C TYR A 74 -4.72 -10.15 18.07
N PHE A 75 -5.12 -9.30 19.02
CA PHE A 75 -4.31 -8.20 19.51
C PHE A 75 -4.04 -8.35 21.01
N PRO A 76 -2.81 -8.70 21.42
CA PRO A 76 -2.44 -8.70 22.82
C PRO A 76 -2.78 -7.34 23.47
N GLY A 77 -3.52 -7.35 24.58
CA GLY A 77 -4.04 -6.14 25.19
C GLY A 77 -5.12 -5.42 24.36
N GLY A 78 -5.74 -6.09 23.40
CA GLY A 78 -6.84 -5.56 22.57
C GLY A 78 -8.13 -5.31 23.33
N ARG A 79 -8.20 -5.75 24.61
CA ARG A 79 -9.27 -5.44 25.57
C ARG A 79 -8.81 -4.36 26.55
N VAL A 80 -9.77 -3.77 27.23
CA VAL A 80 -9.50 -2.78 28.28
C VAL A 80 -8.58 -3.38 29.36
N PRO A 81 -7.53 -2.63 29.84
CA PRO A 81 -7.21 -1.24 29.52
C PRO A 81 -6.22 -1.07 28.36
N GLY A 82 -5.68 -2.14 27.81
CA GLY A 82 -4.53 -2.07 26.91
C GLY A 82 -4.87 -1.66 25.47
N GLY A 83 -5.94 -2.18 24.89
CA GLY A 83 -6.29 -1.98 23.49
C GLY A 83 -5.18 -2.35 22.50
N THR A 84 -5.41 -2.08 21.21
CA THR A 84 -4.35 -2.17 20.21
C THR A 84 -3.61 -0.84 20.04
N LYS A 85 -2.31 -0.91 19.85
CA LYS A 85 -1.45 0.25 19.59
C LYS A 85 -1.42 0.66 18.11
N THR A 86 -2.23 0.04 17.26
CA THR A 86 -2.28 0.30 15.82
C THR A 86 -3.66 0.77 15.36
N PRO A 87 -4.17 1.93 15.87
CA PRO A 87 -5.39 2.52 15.35
C PRO A 87 -5.23 2.87 13.87
N LYS A 88 -6.34 3.02 13.18
CA LYS A 88 -6.35 3.51 11.78
C LYS A 88 -6.47 5.03 11.72
N THR A 89 -6.86 5.66 12.81
CA THR A 89 -6.82 7.11 12.97
C THR A 89 -5.40 7.55 13.29
N ASP A 90 -4.80 8.30 12.39
CA ASP A 90 -3.45 8.84 12.56
C ASP A 90 -3.50 10.15 13.40
N PHE A 91 -4.54 10.97 13.19
CA PHE A 91 -4.80 12.17 14.00
C PHE A 91 -6.26 12.64 13.90
N PHE A 92 -6.61 13.65 14.72
CA PHE A 92 -7.92 14.30 14.76
C PHE A 92 -7.81 15.77 14.38
N VAL A 93 -8.87 16.30 13.71
CA VAL A 93 -9.14 17.72 13.61
C VAL A 93 -10.64 17.93 13.94
N GLY A 94 -10.92 18.46 15.11
CA GLY A 94 -12.25 18.43 15.69
C GLY A 94 -12.73 17.00 15.93
N ASP A 95 -13.87 16.64 15.40
CA ASP A 95 -14.47 15.31 15.44
C ASP A 95 -14.01 14.37 14.31
N ARG A 96 -13.27 14.91 13.34
CA ARG A 96 -12.81 14.14 12.18
C ARG A 96 -11.65 13.23 12.56
N ARG A 97 -11.83 11.94 12.32
CA ARG A 97 -10.85 10.86 12.52
C ARG A 97 -10.15 10.60 11.20
N ILE A 98 -8.90 11.03 11.08
CA ILE A 98 -8.19 11.11 9.80
C ILE A 98 -7.07 10.09 9.76
N SER A 99 -7.00 9.30 8.67
CA SER A 99 -5.83 8.52 8.28
C SER A 99 -5.08 9.26 7.19
N LEU A 100 -3.78 9.50 7.39
CA LEU A 100 -2.92 10.24 6.48
C LEU A 100 -2.14 9.33 5.55
N LYS A 101 -2.05 9.72 4.30
CA LYS A 101 -1.13 9.13 3.32
C LYS A 101 -0.33 10.23 2.65
N THR A 102 0.98 10.13 2.75
CA THR A 102 1.90 11.14 2.23
C THR A 102 2.99 10.50 1.37
N GLY A 103 3.40 11.21 0.33
CA GLY A 103 4.51 10.83 -0.53
C GLY A 103 4.27 9.61 -1.41
N ASP A 104 5.24 9.32 -2.26
CA ASP A 104 5.22 8.19 -3.17
C ASP A 104 5.35 6.86 -2.41
N GLY A 105 4.60 5.84 -2.86
CA GLY A 105 4.66 4.51 -2.27
C GLY A 105 3.96 4.39 -0.90
N ALA A 106 3.04 5.31 -0.57
CA ALA A 106 2.23 5.22 0.62
C ALA A 106 1.52 3.86 0.73
N GLN A 107 1.33 3.37 1.96
CA GLN A 107 0.70 2.09 2.20
C GLN A 107 -0.57 2.27 3.03
N LEU A 108 -1.66 1.63 2.60
CA LEU A 108 -2.89 1.56 3.39
C LEU A 108 -2.69 0.72 4.65
N MET A 109 -1.91 -0.36 4.50
CA MET A 109 -1.63 -1.30 5.56
C MET A 109 -0.23 -1.87 5.40
N SER A 110 0.40 -2.18 6.50
CA SER A 110 1.64 -2.95 6.58
C SER A 110 1.64 -3.78 7.86
N GLY A 111 0.60 -4.61 7.97
CA GLY A 111 0.29 -5.38 9.19
C GLY A 111 1.09 -6.66 9.32
N GLY A 112 1.62 -6.95 10.51
CA GLY A 112 2.12 -8.26 10.89
C GLY A 112 0.98 -9.27 11.04
N LYS A 113 1.32 -10.51 11.47
CA LYS A 113 0.38 -11.64 11.53
C LYS A 113 -0.97 -11.27 12.16
N ASN A 114 -0.96 -10.70 13.35
CA ASN A 114 -2.20 -10.42 14.10
C ASN A 114 -3.08 -9.40 13.36
N GLU A 115 -2.52 -8.27 12.95
CA GLU A 115 -3.27 -7.23 12.23
C GLU A 115 -3.76 -7.73 10.86
N ALA A 116 -2.89 -8.40 10.11
CA ALA A 116 -3.24 -8.90 8.79
C ALA A 116 -4.34 -9.96 8.85
N THR A 117 -4.25 -10.91 9.79
CA THR A 117 -5.25 -11.96 10.00
C THR A 117 -6.58 -11.37 10.46
N ALA A 118 -6.56 -10.44 11.41
CA ALA A 118 -7.77 -9.75 11.85
C ALA A 118 -8.43 -8.97 10.71
N THR A 119 -7.63 -8.28 9.87
CA THR A 119 -8.14 -7.56 8.70
C THR A 119 -8.76 -8.53 7.69
N PHE A 120 -8.17 -9.70 7.47
CA PHE A 120 -8.70 -10.73 6.59
C PHE A 120 -10.10 -11.20 7.03
N TYR A 121 -10.23 -11.64 8.28
CA TYR A 121 -11.53 -12.11 8.79
C TYR A 121 -12.56 -10.97 8.89
N ALA A 122 -12.14 -9.77 9.28
CA ALA A 122 -13.01 -8.60 9.32
C ALA A 122 -13.57 -8.27 7.93
N ALA A 123 -12.72 -8.33 6.90
CA ALA A 123 -13.13 -8.13 5.51
C ALA A 123 -14.11 -9.23 5.04
N CYS A 124 -13.83 -10.50 5.32
CA CYS A 124 -14.73 -11.59 4.97
C CYS A 124 -16.10 -11.43 5.63
N LYS A 125 -16.14 -11.07 6.92
CA LYS A 125 -17.39 -10.81 7.65
C LYS A 125 -18.15 -9.62 7.07
N ALA A 126 -17.48 -8.48 6.86
CA ALA A 126 -18.11 -7.28 6.33
C ALA A 126 -18.64 -7.47 4.90
N GLY A 127 -17.88 -8.17 4.06
CA GLY A 127 -18.24 -8.49 2.68
C GLY A 127 -19.19 -9.66 2.53
N LYS A 128 -19.56 -10.35 3.62
CA LYS A 128 -20.33 -11.63 3.60
C LYS A 128 -19.69 -12.65 2.65
N ILE A 129 -18.36 -12.75 2.72
CA ILE A 129 -17.56 -13.58 1.82
C ILE A 129 -17.39 -14.94 2.46
N ASP A 130 -17.79 -15.97 1.72
CA ASP A 130 -17.56 -17.36 2.13
C ASP A 130 -16.06 -17.70 2.08
N ILE A 131 -15.58 -18.35 3.15
CA ILE A 131 -14.18 -18.80 3.26
C ILE A 131 -14.06 -20.19 2.63
N SER A 132 -14.18 -20.23 1.31
CA SER A 132 -14.04 -21.43 0.48
C SER A 132 -13.08 -21.20 -0.67
N GLY A 133 -12.72 -22.21 -1.41
CA GLY A 133 -11.89 -22.13 -2.61
C GLY A 133 -10.62 -21.26 -2.44
N PRO A 134 -10.42 -20.27 -3.32
CA PRO A 134 -9.24 -19.38 -3.25
C PRO A 134 -9.15 -18.57 -1.95
N ILE A 135 -10.29 -18.18 -1.34
CA ILE A 135 -10.32 -17.48 -0.05
C ILE A 135 -9.83 -18.39 1.07
N LYS A 136 -10.19 -19.69 1.05
CA LYS A 136 -9.68 -20.69 2.00
C LYS A 136 -8.17 -20.88 1.87
N THR A 137 -7.63 -20.81 0.64
CA THR A 137 -6.19 -20.83 0.41
C THR A 137 -5.51 -19.63 1.07
N LEU A 138 -6.08 -18.42 0.92
CA LEU A 138 -5.58 -17.23 1.61
C LEU A 138 -5.65 -17.36 3.13
N GLU A 139 -6.74 -17.86 3.68
CA GLU A 139 -6.87 -18.12 5.11
C GLU A 139 -5.71 -18.99 5.62
N SER A 140 -5.39 -20.08 4.88
CA SER A 140 -4.25 -20.93 5.20
C SER A 140 -2.93 -20.17 5.23
N HIS A 141 -2.70 -19.26 4.26
CA HIS A 141 -1.50 -18.42 4.26
C HIS A 141 -1.44 -17.48 5.46
N PHE A 142 -2.55 -16.80 5.82
CA PHE A 142 -2.59 -15.95 7.00
C PHE A 142 -2.30 -16.73 8.29
N LYS A 143 -2.85 -17.94 8.45
CA LYS A 143 -2.57 -18.83 9.61
C LYS A 143 -1.10 -19.25 9.68
N LYS A 144 -0.45 -19.46 8.53
CA LYS A 144 0.96 -19.86 8.42
C LYS A 144 1.95 -18.70 8.46
N MET A 145 1.49 -17.47 8.61
CA MET A 145 2.41 -16.32 8.75
C MET A 145 3.36 -16.55 9.92
N ILE A 146 4.66 -16.42 9.64
CA ILE A 146 5.69 -16.66 10.64
C ILE A 146 5.91 -15.46 11.56
N VAL A 147 6.26 -15.77 12.81
CA VAL A 147 6.88 -14.84 13.75
C VAL A 147 8.05 -15.58 14.37
N SER A 148 9.26 -15.13 14.12
CA SER A 148 10.48 -15.71 14.68
C SER A 148 11.21 -14.66 15.52
N THR A 149 11.79 -15.10 16.62
CA THR A 149 12.60 -14.27 17.50
C THR A 149 13.99 -14.89 17.60
N VAL A 150 15.01 -14.10 17.35
CA VAL A 150 16.42 -14.50 17.48
C VAL A 150 17.14 -13.54 18.41
N PRO A 151 18.24 -13.94 19.09
CA PRO A 151 19.01 -13.04 19.92
C PRO A 151 19.53 -11.84 19.13
N ASP A 152 19.43 -10.63 19.70
CA ASP A 152 19.99 -9.39 19.13
C ASP A 152 21.38 -9.19 19.75
N VAL A 153 22.38 -9.82 19.14
CA VAL A 153 23.73 -9.89 19.70
C VAL A 153 24.61 -8.82 19.07
N LYS A 154 25.40 -8.11 19.88
CA LYS A 154 26.35 -7.11 19.42
C LYS A 154 27.71 -7.75 19.07
N GLY A 155 28.44 -7.17 18.12
CA GLY A 155 29.77 -7.65 17.70
C GLY A 155 29.70 -8.72 16.64
N ASN A 156 30.58 -9.74 16.69
CA ASN A 156 30.63 -10.84 15.71
C ASN A 156 29.32 -11.63 15.60
N ALA A 157 28.48 -11.51 16.58
CA ALA A 157 27.17 -12.12 16.56
C ALA A 157 26.15 -11.35 15.72
N ALA A 158 26.41 -10.12 15.28
CA ALA A 158 25.57 -9.43 14.30
C ALA A 158 25.53 -10.16 12.95
N GLU A 159 26.61 -10.86 12.62
CA GLU A 159 26.71 -11.72 11.45
C GLU A 159 25.90 -13.01 11.63
N LEU A 160 25.90 -13.63 12.81
CA LEU A 160 25.04 -14.75 13.16
C LEU A 160 23.55 -14.38 13.05
N VAL A 161 23.13 -13.24 13.57
CA VAL A 161 21.76 -12.75 13.44
C VAL A 161 21.41 -12.51 11.97
N LYS A 162 22.34 -11.96 11.18
CA LYS A 162 22.15 -11.76 9.74
C LYS A 162 22.00 -13.09 9.00
N ASN A 163 22.82 -14.08 9.33
CA ASN A 163 22.80 -15.40 8.71
C ASN A 163 21.52 -16.17 9.10
N GLN A 164 21.11 -16.16 10.37
CA GLN A 164 19.85 -16.75 10.83
C GLN A 164 18.65 -16.09 10.16
N LYS A 165 18.66 -14.75 10.01
CA LYS A 165 17.61 -14.03 9.28
C LYS A 165 17.55 -14.47 7.82
N SER A 166 18.70 -14.58 7.15
CA SER A 166 18.78 -15.03 5.75
C SER A 166 18.29 -16.46 5.61
N GLU A 167 18.66 -17.34 6.53
CA GLU A 167 18.19 -18.72 6.55
C GLU A 167 16.66 -18.83 6.72
N ILE A 168 16.08 -18.09 7.67
CA ILE A 168 14.63 -18.06 7.88
C ILE A 168 13.92 -17.52 6.62
N ILE A 169 14.44 -16.45 6.02
CA ILE A 169 13.88 -15.87 4.80
C ILE A 169 13.96 -16.88 3.65
N ASN A 170 15.11 -17.52 3.45
CA ASN A 170 15.30 -18.48 2.37
C ASN A 170 14.39 -19.71 2.52
N LYS A 171 14.29 -20.28 3.73
CA LYS A 171 13.39 -21.42 4.02
C LYS A 171 11.91 -21.09 3.79
N THR A 172 11.53 -19.83 3.93
CA THR A 172 10.12 -19.40 3.81
C THR A 172 9.82 -18.64 2.53
N ASN A 173 10.84 -18.41 1.70
CA ASN A 173 10.71 -17.58 0.50
C ASN A 173 9.68 -18.13 -0.49
N GLU A 174 9.72 -19.44 -0.74
CA GLU A 174 8.75 -20.11 -1.62
C GLU A 174 7.31 -19.97 -1.12
N ILE A 175 7.10 -20.15 0.19
CA ILE A 175 5.79 -19.98 0.84
C ILE A 175 5.32 -18.53 0.67
N HIS A 176 6.23 -17.56 0.81
CA HIS A 176 5.93 -16.15 0.62
C HIS A 176 5.62 -15.81 -0.84
N HIS A 177 6.36 -16.36 -1.79
CA HIS A 177 6.07 -16.16 -3.21
C HIS A 177 4.69 -16.70 -3.57
N LYS A 178 4.34 -17.90 -3.10
CA LYS A 178 3.01 -18.46 -3.29
C LYS A 178 1.93 -17.61 -2.64
N PHE A 179 2.12 -17.18 -1.39
CA PHE A 179 1.19 -16.28 -0.70
C PHE A 179 0.98 -14.99 -1.48
N LYS A 180 2.05 -14.33 -1.93
CA LYS A 180 1.97 -13.11 -2.73
C LYS A 180 1.19 -13.31 -4.02
N LYS A 181 1.44 -14.41 -4.72
CA LYS A 181 0.74 -14.79 -5.96
C LYS A 181 -0.75 -15.00 -5.71
N ASP A 182 -1.11 -15.80 -4.70
CA ASP A 182 -2.50 -16.14 -4.38
C ASP A 182 -3.26 -14.89 -3.90
N LEU A 183 -2.62 -14.04 -3.08
CA LEU A 183 -3.19 -12.78 -2.61
C LEU A 183 -3.53 -11.84 -3.78
N ARG A 184 -2.62 -11.67 -4.73
CA ARG A 184 -2.83 -10.87 -5.93
C ARG A 184 -3.93 -11.44 -6.81
N ASN A 185 -3.94 -12.76 -7.01
CA ASN A 185 -4.97 -13.44 -7.79
C ASN A 185 -6.37 -13.27 -7.16
N VAL A 186 -6.48 -13.39 -5.83
CA VAL A 186 -7.77 -13.21 -5.14
C VAL A 186 -8.22 -11.76 -5.24
N PHE A 187 -7.34 -10.79 -5.07
CA PHE A 187 -7.68 -9.37 -5.24
C PHE A 187 -8.18 -9.08 -6.66
N ALA A 188 -7.52 -9.60 -7.68
CA ALA A 188 -7.90 -9.39 -9.08
C ALA A 188 -9.23 -10.06 -9.45
N LYS A 189 -9.49 -11.28 -8.94
CA LYS A 189 -10.64 -12.09 -9.33
C LYS A 189 -11.86 -11.92 -8.43
N ASN A 190 -11.72 -11.31 -7.25
CA ASN A 190 -12.78 -11.14 -6.26
C ASN A 190 -12.92 -9.66 -5.83
N PRO A 191 -13.55 -8.82 -6.66
CA PRO A 191 -13.69 -7.38 -6.38
C PRO A 191 -14.36 -7.08 -5.03
N THR A 192 -15.30 -7.94 -4.59
CA THR A 192 -15.96 -7.81 -3.29
C THR A 192 -14.96 -7.99 -2.14
N PHE A 193 -14.09 -9.00 -2.24
CA PHE A 193 -13.03 -9.20 -1.25
C PHE A 193 -12.02 -8.05 -1.28
N ALA A 194 -11.55 -7.66 -2.45
CA ALA A 194 -10.61 -6.55 -2.62
C ALA A 194 -11.17 -5.26 -2.00
N TYR A 195 -12.43 -4.94 -2.27
CA TYR A 195 -13.12 -3.80 -1.66
C TYR A 195 -13.20 -3.91 -0.15
N ALA A 196 -13.70 -5.02 0.38
CA ALA A 196 -13.91 -5.21 1.82
C ALA A 196 -12.57 -5.19 2.58
N PHE A 197 -11.53 -5.82 2.04
CA PHE A 197 -10.19 -5.83 2.64
C PHE A 197 -9.56 -4.45 2.61
N THR A 198 -9.66 -3.74 1.49
CA THR A 198 -9.16 -2.36 1.35
C THR A 198 -9.88 -1.41 2.29
N PHE A 199 -11.22 -1.49 2.37
CA PHE A 199 -12.02 -0.66 3.27
C PHE A 199 -11.63 -0.90 4.74
N GLU A 200 -11.47 -2.16 5.15
CA GLU A 200 -11.06 -2.48 6.51
C GLU A 200 -9.61 -2.07 6.81
N ALA A 201 -8.71 -2.22 5.83
CA ALA A 201 -7.34 -1.73 5.94
C ALA A 201 -7.24 -0.22 6.08
N MET A 202 -8.12 0.54 5.39
CA MET A 202 -8.22 2.00 5.49
C MET A 202 -8.82 2.45 6.82
N THR A 203 -9.91 1.81 7.24
CA THR A 203 -10.79 2.36 8.28
C THR A 203 -10.73 1.62 9.61
N GLY A 204 -10.50 0.32 9.62
CA GLY A 204 -10.58 -0.52 10.82
C GLY A 204 -11.99 -0.63 11.43
N VAL A 205 -13.02 -0.35 10.64
CA VAL A 205 -14.41 -0.23 11.12
C VAL A 205 -14.92 -1.49 11.79
N GLN A 206 -14.60 -2.65 11.25
CA GLN A 206 -15.04 -3.92 11.85
C GLN A 206 -14.26 -4.20 13.14
N LYS A 207 -12.94 -3.95 13.14
CA LYS A 207 -12.08 -4.23 14.30
C LYS A 207 -12.38 -3.32 15.49
N PHE A 208 -12.56 -2.03 15.23
CA PHE A 208 -12.74 -1.03 16.29
C PHE A 208 -14.20 -0.68 16.54
N GLY A 209 -15.08 -0.86 15.56
CA GLY A 209 -16.42 -0.29 15.56
C GLY A 209 -16.47 1.11 14.97
N ARG A 210 -17.55 1.41 14.23
CA ARG A 210 -17.71 2.65 13.44
C ARG A 210 -17.59 3.94 14.25
N ARG A 211 -17.97 3.93 15.52
CA ARG A 211 -17.92 5.10 16.42
C ARG A 211 -16.65 5.19 17.23
N ASN A 212 -15.85 4.14 17.26
CA ASN A 212 -14.61 4.10 18.03
C ASN A 212 -13.57 5.07 17.46
N PRO A 213 -12.88 5.86 18.29
CA PRO A 213 -11.81 6.75 17.86
C PRO A 213 -10.64 6.07 17.12
N GLY A 214 -10.43 4.78 17.35
CA GLY A 214 -9.41 4.00 16.65
C GLY A 214 -9.74 3.70 15.18
N ALA A 215 -11.02 3.85 14.77
CA ALA A 215 -11.46 3.69 13.39
C ALA A 215 -11.37 5.02 12.62
N ALA A 216 -10.64 5.05 11.51
CA ALA A 216 -10.55 6.23 10.67
C ALA A 216 -11.82 6.39 9.81
N GLN A 217 -12.37 7.59 9.78
CA GLN A 217 -13.48 7.93 8.91
C GLN A 217 -13.01 8.62 7.63
N TYR A 218 -12.04 9.52 7.77
CA TYR A 218 -11.51 10.32 6.68
C TYR A 218 -10.15 9.80 6.24
N PHE A 219 -9.93 9.85 4.94
CA PHE A 219 -8.68 9.47 4.31
C PHE A 219 -8.11 10.69 3.63
N LEU A 220 -6.99 11.20 4.16
CA LEU A 220 -6.30 12.38 3.66
C LEU A 220 -5.07 11.96 2.86
N VAL A 221 -4.98 12.47 1.65
CA VAL A 221 -3.82 12.28 0.76
C VAL A 221 -3.20 13.64 0.49
N THR A 222 -1.88 13.73 0.62
CA THR A 222 -1.17 14.98 0.39
C THR A 222 0.33 14.73 0.18
N PRO A 223 1.04 15.54 -0.64
CA PRO A 223 2.50 15.51 -0.70
C PRO A 223 3.13 16.09 0.57
N TRP A 224 4.43 15.94 0.71
CA TRP A 224 5.21 16.54 1.81
C TRP A 224 5.18 18.08 1.83
N THR A 225 4.79 18.69 0.73
CA THR A 225 4.58 20.14 0.60
C THR A 225 3.24 20.62 1.17
N GLY A 226 2.29 19.69 1.39
CA GLY A 226 0.95 19.97 1.90
C GLY A 226 -0.07 20.37 0.84
N THR A 227 0.33 20.51 -0.41
CA THR A 227 -0.57 20.84 -1.53
C THR A 227 -0.09 20.15 -2.82
N PRO A 228 -1.00 19.60 -3.63
CA PRO A 228 -2.45 19.51 -3.40
C PRO A 228 -2.77 18.58 -2.24
N ALA A 229 -3.90 18.80 -1.56
CA ALA A 229 -4.41 17.93 -0.51
C ALA A 229 -5.84 17.53 -0.82
N ASP A 230 -6.16 16.25 -0.64
CA ASP A 230 -7.50 15.72 -0.87
C ASP A 230 -7.97 14.89 0.34
N ILE A 231 -9.25 15.03 0.70
CA ILE A 231 -9.84 14.35 1.86
C ILE A 231 -11.16 13.69 1.50
N HIS A 232 -11.24 12.39 1.76
CA HIS A 232 -12.39 11.56 1.44
C HIS A 232 -13.03 10.97 2.69
N ASP A 233 -14.36 11.06 2.81
CA ASP A 233 -15.14 10.33 3.82
C ASP A 233 -15.31 8.88 3.34
N ALA A 234 -14.44 7.97 3.82
CA ALA A 234 -14.48 6.57 3.45
C ALA A 234 -15.79 5.85 3.82
N PHE A 235 -16.55 6.39 4.79
CA PHE A 235 -17.84 5.82 5.20
C PHE A 235 -18.97 6.15 4.25
N LYS A 236 -18.85 7.25 3.51
CA LYS A 236 -19.88 7.76 2.58
C LYS A 236 -19.50 7.50 1.12
N GLN A 237 -18.23 7.65 0.78
CA GLN A 237 -17.73 7.62 -0.61
C GLN A 237 -17.29 6.21 -1.02
N LYS A 238 -18.25 5.28 -1.19
CA LYS A 238 -17.97 3.89 -1.62
C LYS A 238 -17.27 3.82 -2.97
N SER A 239 -17.56 4.73 -3.90
CA SER A 239 -16.90 4.80 -5.21
C SER A 239 -15.41 5.06 -5.09
N TYR A 240 -15.02 5.99 -4.20
CA TYR A 240 -13.62 6.26 -3.90
C TYR A 240 -12.91 5.02 -3.36
N VAL A 241 -13.50 4.34 -2.36
CA VAL A 241 -12.91 3.09 -1.81
C VAL A 241 -12.80 1.99 -2.88
N LYS A 242 -13.79 1.86 -3.78
CA LYS A 242 -13.71 0.93 -4.92
C LYS A 242 -12.56 1.27 -5.87
N LYS A 243 -12.37 2.56 -6.16
CA LYS A 243 -11.25 3.05 -6.99
C LYS A 243 -9.91 2.69 -6.35
N ILE A 244 -9.74 2.95 -5.04
CA ILE A 244 -8.55 2.55 -4.29
C ILE A 244 -8.35 1.03 -4.34
N ALA A 245 -9.39 0.23 -4.09
CA ALA A 245 -9.31 -1.23 -4.11
C ALA A 245 -8.85 -1.81 -5.45
N GLY A 246 -9.22 -1.17 -6.56
CA GLY A 246 -8.75 -1.55 -7.90
C GLY A 246 -7.28 -1.18 -8.19
N ARG A 247 -6.65 -0.37 -7.35
CA ARG A 247 -5.29 0.17 -7.54
C ARG A 247 -4.27 -0.29 -6.51
N VAL A 248 -4.72 -0.87 -5.40
CA VAL A 248 -3.80 -1.41 -4.40
C VAL A 248 -3.04 -2.60 -4.95
N VAL A 249 -1.75 -2.64 -4.65
CA VAL A 249 -0.91 -3.80 -4.92
C VAL A 249 -0.73 -4.57 -3.61
N PRO A 250 -1.45 -5.69 -3.43
CA PRO A 250 -1.27 -6.51 -2.24
C PRO A 250 0.06 -7.28 -2.30
N GLU A 251 0.75 -7.30 -1.17
CA GLU A 251 2.04 -7.97 -1.03
C GLU A 251 2.17 -8.72 0.28
N ALA A 252 2.76 -9.93 0.21
CA ALA A 252 3.36 -10.60 1.35
C ALA A 252 4.85 -10.24 1.39
N ARG A 253 5.35 -9.86 2.57
CA ARG A 253 6.74 -9.45 2.76
C ARG A 253 7.24 -9.78 4.17
N PHE A 254 8.56 -9.75 4.35
CA PHE A 254 9.16 -9.84 5.67
C PHE A 254 9.39 -8.46 6.27
N LYS A 255 9.15 -8.37 7.57
CA LYS A 255 9.60 -7.27 8.42
C LYS A 255 10.53 -7.80 9.49
N SER A 256 11.41 -6.94 9.97
CA SER A 256 12.33 -7.29 11.03
C SER A 256 12.77 -6.05 11.83
N GLY A 257 13.11 -6.24 13.08
CA GLY A 257 13.63 -5.17 13.93
C GLY A 257 13.96 -5.64 15.34
N SER A 258 14.79 -4.90 16.04
CA SER A 258 15.08 -5.15 17.45
C SER A 258 13.81 -4.98 18.28
N GLN A 259 13.57 -5.95 19.17
CA GLN A 259 12.46 -5.85 20.12
C GLN A 259 12.79 -4.80 21.20
N LYS A 260 11.78 -4.02 21.54
CA LYS A 260 11.86 -3.03 22.59
C LYS A 260 10.78 -3.25 23.62
N ARG A 261 11.09 -3.01 24.89
CA ARG A 261 10.11 -2.92 25.98
C ARG A 261 10.21 -1.54 26.62
N LYS A 262 9.13 -1.06 27.18
CA LYS A 262 9.16 0.16 28.00
C LYS A 262 9.61 -0.17 29.42
N VAL A 263 10.68 0.49 29.86
CA VAL A 263 11.15 0.48 31.24
C VAL A 263 11.13 1.94 31.68
N GLU A 264 10.36 2.26 32.71
CA GLU A 264 10.22 3.64 33.23
C GLU A 264 9.88 4.66 32.11
N GLY A 265 8.99 4.27 31.19
CA GLY A 265 8.58 5.13 30.09
C GLY A 265 9.56 5.21 28.90
N LYS A 266 10.78 4.68 29.02
CA LYS A 266 11.81 4.69 27.97
C LYS A 266 11.82 3.36 27.20
N ASP A 267 11.99 3.44 25.87
CA ASP A 267 12.16 2.27 25.00
C ASP A 267 13.55 1.64 25.24
N THR A 268 13.56 0.48 25.87
CA THR A 268 14.79 -0.30 26.14
C THR A 268 14.82 -1.53 25.23
N LYS A 269 15.94 -1.82 24.58
CA LYS A 269 16.13 -3.04 23.78
C LYS A 269 16.06 -4.28 24.68
N THR A 270 15.36 -5.31 24.23
CA THR A 270 15.18 -6.57 25.00
C THR A 270 16.33 -7.56 24.78
N GLY A 271 17.26 -7.29 23.89
CA GLY A 271 18.30 -8.25 23.46
C GLY A 271 17.78 -9.29 22.45
N PHE A 272 16.57 -9.09 21.91
CA PHE A 272 16.00 -9.95 20.87
C PHE A 272 15.65 -9.18 19.61
N TYR A 273 15.69 -9.90 18.49
CA TYR A 273 15.36 -9.41 17.16
C TYR A 273 14.19 -10.23 16.59
N SER A 274 13.16 -9.56 16.12
CA SER A 274 12.01 -10.20 15.51
C SER A 274 12.11 -10.23 14.00
N ILE A 275 11.76 -11.37 13.41
CA ILE A 275 11.59 -11.56 11.97
C ILE A 275 10.17 -12.09 11.78
N TYR A 276 9.34 -11.38 11.03
CA TYR A 276 7.94 -11.77 10.88
C TYR A 276 7.37 -11.46 9.51
N SER A 277 6.39 -12.28 9.11
CA SER A 277 5.59 -12.05 7.92
C SER A 277 4.67 -10.84 8.11
N ALA A 278 4.52 -10.05 7.06
CA ALA A 278 3.58 -8.95 7.02
C ALA A 278 2.85 -8.91 5.68
N VAL A 279 1.62 -8.41 5.69
CA VAL A 279 0.86 -8.09 4.49
C VAL A 279 0.85 -6.60 4.32
N GLY A 280 1.23 -6.14 3.13
CA GLY A 280 1.17 -4.76 2.71
C GLY A 280 0.10 -4.56 1.65
N LEU A 281 -0.54 -3.39 1.68
CA LEU A 281 -1.34 -2.86 0.58
C LEU A 281 -0.66 -1.56 0.13
N GLY A 282 0.18 -1.68 -0.88
CA GLY A 282 0.84 -0.53 -1.49
C GLY A 282 -0.13 0.25 -2.38
N LEU A 283 -0.02 1.57 -2.34
CA LEU A 283 -0.66 2.47 -3.29
C LEU A 283 0.35 2.82 -4.36
N THR A 284 0.10 2.41 -5.60
CA THR A 284 0.92 2.85 -6.72
C THR A 284 0.53 4.27 -7.10
N LYS A 285 1.51 5.19 -7.13
CA LYS A 285 1.43 6.51 -7.76
C LYS A 285 0.18 7.35 -7.45
N MET A 286 -0.24 7.41 -6.16
CA MET A 286 -1.42 8.22 -5.79
C MET A 286 -1.27 9.71 -6.12
N MET A 287 -0.04 10.22 -6.15
CA MET A 287 0.21 11.65 -6.34
C MET A 287 0.14 12.09 -7.79
N GLU A 288 0.59 11.25 -8.73
CA GLU A 288 0.44 11.54 -10.19
C GLU A 288 -1.03 11.55 -10.61
N GLU A 289 -1.93 11.02 -9.79
CA GLU A 289 -3.34 10.87 -10.07
C GLU A 289 -4.25 11.89 -9.38
N LEU A 290 -3.76 12.62 -8.37
CA LEU A 290 -4.45 13.83 -7.91
C LEU A 290 -4.50 14.87 -9.05
N ASP A 291 -3.39 15.04 -9.79
CA ASP A 291 -3.36 15.86 -11.01
C ASP A 291 -4.26 15.32 -12.11
N TYR A 292 -4.44 13.98 -12.18
CA TYR A 292 -5.32 13.35 -13.17
C TYR A 292 -6.81 13.42 -12.78
N LEU A 293 -7.14 13.44 -11.48
CA LEU A 293 -8.52 13.54 -10.99
C LEU A 293 -9.09 14.96 -11.14
N GLU A 294 -8.27 15.99 -11.01
CA GLU A 294 -8.62 17.34 -11.47
C GLU A 294 -8.84 17.38 -12.99
N GLY A 295 -8.13 16.54 -13.74
CA GLY A 295 -8.29 16.35 -15.17
C GLY A 295 -9.55 15.61 -15.61
N GLU A 296 -10.08 14.64 -14.85
CA GLU A 296 -11.34 13.94 -15.19
C GLU A 296 -12.58 14.84 -15.05
N MET A 297 -12.53 15.88 -14.22
CA MET A 297 -13.56 16.93 -14.22
C MET A 297 -13.46 17.89 -15.41
N LEU A 298 -12.37 17.81 -16.17
CA LEU A 298 -12.10 18.73 -17.29
C LEU A 298 -12.40 18.12 -18.66
N THR A 299 -13.07 16.94 -18.84
CA THR A 299 -12.79 16.35 -20.13
C THR A 299 -13.79 15.46 -20.82
N GLU A 300 -14.88 15.98 -21.24
CA GLU A 300 -15.36 15.68 -22.60
C GLU A 300 -14.29 16.09 -23.65
N ALA A 301 -13.61 17.22 -23.46
CA ALA A 301 -12.54 17.70 -24.34
C ALA A 301 -11.29 16.82 -24.37
N LEU A 302 -10.91 16.11 -23.29
CA LEU A 302 -9.78 15.19 -23.27
C LEU A 302 -10.14 13.83 -23.91
N LEU A 303 -11.36 13.35 -23.64
CA LEU A 303 -11.86 12.15 -24.32
C LEU A 303 -11.91 12.36 -25.83
N ASP A 304 -12.28 13.53 -26.31
CA ASP A 304 -12.25 13.88 -27.73
C ASP A 304 -10.82 14.02 -28.26
N LYS A 305 -9.88 14.54 -27.48
CA LYS A 305 -8.46 14.52 -27.85
C LYS A 305 -7.90 13.10 -27.93
N ILE A 306 -8.22 12.23 -26.98
CA ILE A 306 -7.80 10.83 -26.97
C ILE A 306 -8.41 10.09 -28.15
N LYS A 307 -9.71 10.27 -28.43
CA LYS A 307 -10.37 9.72 -29.63
C LYS A 307 -9.70 10.21 -30.92
N ASN A 308 -9.34 11.48 -31.00
CA ASN A 308 -8.64 12.04 -32.16
C ASN A 308 -7.23 11.47 -32.32
N ILE A 309 -6.47 11.31 -31.25
CA ILE A 309 -5.14 10.66 -31.28
C ILE A 309 -5.27 9.20 -31.70
N TRP A 310 -6.27 8.48 -31.15
CA TRP A 310 -6.54 7.08 -31.50
C TRP A 310 -6.95 6.92 -32.98
N ASN A 311 -7.80 7.80 -33.48
CA ASN A 311 -8.20 7.81 -34.89
C ASN A 311 -7.01 8.14 -35.81
N LYS A 312 -6.13 9.07 -35.45
CA LYS A 312 -4.89 9.36 -36.18
C LYS A 312 -3.96 8.13 -36.19
N PHE A 313 -3.80 7.46 -35.07
CA PHE A 313 -2.99 6.25 -34.93
C PHE A 313 -3.55 5.09 -35.75
N LYS A 314 -4.86 4.87 -35.70
CA LYS A 314 -5.55 3.86 -36.53
C LYS A 314 -5.36 4.14 -38.04
N ASN A 315 -5.53 5.39 -38.45
CA ASN A 315 -5.35 5.79 -39.84
C ASN A 315 -3.88 5.68 -40.28
N TRP A 316 -2.92 5.94 -39.39
CA TRP A 316 -1.51 5.73 -39.65
C TRP A 316 -1.17 4.23 -39.83
N ILE A 317 -1.69 3.34 -38.97
CA ILE A 317 -1.54 1.89 -39.12
C ILE A 317 -2.11 1.41 -40.47
N VAL A 318 -3.31 1.86 -40.84
CA VAL A 318 -3.92 1.49 -42.11
C VAL A 318 -3.06 1.95 -43.28
N LYS A 319 -2.60 3.20 -43.28
CA LYS A 319 -1.70 3.71 -44.33
C LYS A 319 -0.35 2.97 -44.40
N MET A 320 0.19 2.59 -43.24
CA MET A 320 1.41 1.79 -43.16
C MET A 320 1.18 0.39 -43.76
N TRP A 321 0.04 -0.22 -43.41
CA TRP A 321 -0.34 -1.53 -43.94
C TRP A 321 -0.54 -1.51 -45.47
N GLU A 322 -1.19 -0.49 -46.00
CA GLU A 322 -1.33 -0.31 -47.46
C GLU A 322 0.03 -0.12 -48.16
N ARG A 323 0.96 0.63 -47.57
CA ARG A 323 2.33 0.74 -48.07
C ARG A 323 3.07 -0.60 -48.06
N VAL A 324 2.91 -1.39 -47.00
CA VAL A 324 3.50 -2.73 -46.90
C VAL A 324 2.92 -3.66 -47.97
N LYS A 325 1.60 -3.63 -48.20
CA LYS A 325 0.95 -4.40 -49.24
C LYS A 325 1.45 -4.00 -50.62
N SER A 326 1.50 -2.69 -50.91
CA SER A 326 2.03 -2.17 -52.17
C SER A 326 3.49 -2.60 -52.38
N TRP A 327 4.34 -2.42 -51.35
CA TRP A 327 5.72 -2.85 -51.44
C TRP A 327 5.88 -4.37 -51.67
N ILE A 328 5.08 -5.19 -50.99
CA ILE A 328 5.07 -6.65 -51.22
C ILE A 328 4.61 -6.95 -52.68
N GLY A 329 3.55 -6.27 -53.16
CA GLY A 329 3.08 -6.43 -54.51
C GLY A 329 4.14 -6.09 -55.55
N ASP A 330 4.82 -4.93 -55.36
CA ASP A 330 5.85 -4.44 -56.28
C ASP A 330 7.16 -5.25 -56.20
N ASN A 331 7.43 -5.95 -55.12
CA ASN A 331 8.64 -6.73 -54.90
C ASN A 331 8.39 -8.24 -54.77
N TRP A 332 7.16 -8.72 -55.09
CA TRP A 332 6.81 -10.10 -54.93
C TRP A 332 7.72 -11.09 -55.65
N GLN A 333 8.07 -10.77 -56.89
CA GLN A 333 8.99 -11.62 -57.68
C GLN A 333 10.37 -11.69 -57.00
N ARG A 334 10.91 -10.55 -56.55
CA ARG A 334 12.21 -10.51 -55.84
C ARG A 334 12.17 -11.25 -54.52
N LEU A 335 11.03 -11.22 -53.80
CA LEU A 335 10.84 -11.91 -52.58
C LEU A 335 10.76 -13.41 -52.76
N VAL A 336 10.08 -13.85 -53.84
CA VAL A 336 9.99 -15.27 -54.25
C VAL A 336 11.37 -15.78 -54.70
N GLU A 337 12.11 -15.00 -55.49
CA GLU A 337 13.50 -15.31 -55.90
C GLU A 337 14.43 -15.41 -54.66
N PHE A 338 14.33 -14.48 -53.71
CA PHE A 338 15.11 -14.52 -52.47
C PHE A 338 14.78 -15.73 -51.61
N LEU A 339 13.49 -16.06 -51.45
CA LEU A 339 13.05 -17.23 -50.71
C LEU A 339 13.33 -18.57 -51.41
N ALA A 340 13.44 -18.53 -52.75
CA ALA A 340 13.81 -19.72 -53.55
C ALA A 340 15.31 -19.97 -53.62
N LEU A 341 16.12 -18.92 -53.45
CA LEU A 341 17.60 -19.03 -53.53
C LEU A 341 18.25 -19.44 -52.22
N GLU A 342 17.63 -19.19 -51.03
CA GLU A 342 18.24 -19.54 -49.77
C GLU A 342 17.24 -20.01 -48.67
N PRO A 343 16.57 -21.13 -48.81
CA PRO A 343 15.69 -21.62 -47.76
C PRO A 343 16.45 -22.07 -46.50
N VAL A 344 17.76 -22.32 -46.58
CA VAL A 344 18.58 -22.88 -45.48
C VAL A 344 19.10 -21.78 -44.53
N ILE A 345 19.36 -20.59 -45.02
CA ILE A 345 19.96 -19.50 -44.21
C ILE A 345 18.91 -18.85 -43.29
N PHE A 346 17.63 -18.78 -43.73
CA PHE A 346 16.56 -18.15 -42.99
C PHE A 346 16.18 -18.92 -41.70
N PHE A 347 16.16 -20.26 -41.77
CA PHE A 347 15.81 -21.10 -40.62
C PHE A 347 16.92 -21.29 -39.59
N ASN A 348 18.20 -21.12 -39.99
CA ASN A 348 19.33 -21.29 -39.07
C ASN A 348 19.62 -20.05 -38.21
N ASN A 349 19.08 -18.89 -38.51
CA ASN A 349 19.32 -17.63 -37.81
C ASN A 349 18.10 -17.06 -37.09
N MET A 350 17.00 -17.82 -36.96
CA MET A 350 15.89 -17.40 -36.11
C MET A 350 16.25 -17.60 -34.63
N PRO A 351 16.16 -16.55 -33.80
CA PRO A 351 16.29 -16.72 -32.37
C PRO A 351 15.18 -17.65 -31.87
N ARG A 352 15.55 -18.69 -31.14
CA ARG A 352 14.57 -19.54 -30.42
C ARG A 352 13.97 -18.70 -29.30
N TRP A 353 12.71 -18.32 -29.46
CA TRP A 353 11.90 -17.67 -28.44
C TRP A 353 11.33 -18.67 -27.45
#